data_cd7778e7f02a98eabd715813c456e804
#
_entry.id   cd7778e7f02a98eabd715813c456e804
#
_cell.length_a   1.000
_cell.length_b   1.000
_cell.length_c   1.000
_cell.angle_alpha   90.00
_cell.angle_beta   90.00
_cell.angle_gamma   90.00
#
_symmetry.space_group_name_H-M   'P 1'
#
loop_
_entity.id
_entity.type
_entity.pdbx_description
1 polymer ?
#
loop_
_entity_poly.entity_id
_entity_poly.type
_entity_poly.pdbx_seq_one_letter_code
_entity_poly.pdbx_strand_id
1 'polypeptide(L)' 'MDKIAVLIPCYNEEKTIAKVVADAKAALPEAVIYVYDNNSKDRTVELAKEAGAVVRYEYMQGKGNVIR' A
#
# COMPACT_ATOMS: atom_id res chain seq x y z
N MET A 1 -20.98 9.51 -3.16
CA MET A 1 -20.35 9.84 -2.52
C MET A 1 -18.98 9.74 -2.70
N ASP A 2 -18.20 10.41 -2.06
CA ASP A 2 -16.83 10.47 -2.29
C ASP A 2 -16.16 9.23 -1.83
N LYS A 3 -15.21 8.76 -2.57
CA LYS A 3 -14.48 7.62 -2.18
C LYS A 3 -13.17 8.06 -1.61
N ILE A 4 -12.75 7.43 -0.54
CA ILE A 4 -11.50 7.76 0.11
C ILE A 4 -10.45 6.76 -0.31
N ALA A 5 -9.30 7.22 -0.69
CA ALA A 5 -8.19 6.37 -1.05
C ALA A 5 -7.09 6.53 0.00
N VAL A 6 -6.64 5.42 0.52
CA VAL A 6 -5.57 5.42 1.50
C VAL A 6 -4.32 4.95 0.79
N LEU A 7 -3.26 5.74 0.83
CA LEU A 7 -2.02 5.41 0.15
C LEU A 7 -0.99 5.01 1.17
N ILE A 8 -0.47 3.81 1.05
CA ILE A 8 0.50 3.29 2.00
C ILE A 8 1.78 2.95 1.26
N PRO A 9 2.82 3.75 1.41
CA PRO A 9 4.09 3.42 0.80
C PRO A 9 4.76 2.32 1.62
N CYS A 10 5.36 1.35 0.98
CA CYS A 10 6.02 0.30 1.70
C CYS A 10 7.25 -0.20 0.98
N TYR A 11 8.16 -0.78 1.76
CA TYR A 11 9.37 -1.32 1.21
C TYR A 11 9.84 -2.38 2.20
N ASN A 12 9.83 -3.65 1.78
CA ASN A 12 10.24 -4.77 2.61
C ASN A 12 9.49 -4.79 3.94
N GLU A 13 8.17 -4.68 3.86
CA GLU A 13 7.36 -4.61 5.05
C GLU A 13 6.57 -5.89 5.27
N GLU A 14 7.08 -7.03 4.86
CA GLU A 14 6.27 -8.24 4.91
C GLU A 14 5.79 -8.57 6.32
N LYS A 15 6.52 -8.15 7.34
CA LYS A 15 6.09 -8.49 8.69
C LYS A 15 4.96 -7.65 9.20
N THR A 16 4.75 -6.49 8.62
CA THR A 16 3.76 -5.57 9.15
C THR A 16 2.69 -5.17 8.15
N ILE A 17 2.92 -5.41 6.86
CA ILE A 17 2.00 -4.86 5.87
C ILE A 17 0.58 -5.38 6.03
N ALA A 18 0.41 -6.64 6.34
CA ALA A 18 -0.94 -7.19 6.48
C ALA A 18 -1.67 -6.51 7.62
N LYS A 19 -0.96 -6.24 8.72
CA LYS A 19 -1.59 -5.59 9.84
C LYS A 19 -1.92 -4.14 9.51
N VAL A 20 -1.03 -3.46 8.80
CA VAL A 20 -1.26 -2.08 8.43
C VAL A 20 -2.48 -1.98 7.54
N VAL A 21 -2.59 -2.88 6.55
CA VAL A 21 -3.74 -2.85 5.66
C VAL A 21 -5.01 -3.18 6.43
N ALA A 22 -4.95 -4.16 7.31
CA ALA A 22 -6.13 -4.53 8.09
C ALA A 22 -6.58 -3.38 8.98
N ASP A 23 -5.62 -2.69 9.60
CA ASP A 23 -5.97 -1.58 10.46
C ASP A 23 -6.59 -0.45 9.64
N ALA A 24 -6.06 -0.18 8.46
CA ALA A 24 -6.61 0.86 7.62
C ALA A 24 -8.03 0.53 7.19
N LYS A 25 -8.27 -0.74 6.85
CA LYS A 25 -9.60 -1.13 6.43
C LYS A 25 -10.58 -1.08 7.60
N ALA A 26 -10.11 -1.39 8.78
CA ALA A 26 -11.00 -1.32 9.95
C ALA A 26 -11.36 0.13 10.27
N ALA A 27 -10.40 1.03 10.10
CA ALA A 27 -10.67 2.42 10.39
C ALA A 27 -11.53 3.06 9.32
N LEU A 28 -11.32 2.68 8.07
CA LEU A 28 -12.03 3.28 6.96
C LEU A 28 -12.57 2.19 6.05
N PRO A 29 -13.62 1.51 6.46
CA PRO A 29 -14.11 0.35 5.72
C PRO A 29 -14.55 0.66 4.30
N GLU A 30 -14.89 1.89 4.02
CA GLU A 30 -15.31 2.23 2.69
C GLU A 30 -14.19 2.75 1.83
N ALA A 31 -13.00 2.84 2.35
CA ALA A 31 -11.88 3.37 1.59
C ALA A 31 -11.22 2.27 0.76
N VAL A 32 -10.59 2.68 -0.31
CA VAL A 32 -9.78 1.76 -1.11
C VAL A 32 -8.36 1.91 -0.62
N ILE A 33 -7.74 0.80 -0.27
CA ILE A 33 -6.39 0.83 0.28
C ILE A 33 -5.41 0.54 -0.85
N TYR A 34 -4.54 1.50 -1.13
CA TYR A 34 -3.52 1.33 -2.14
C TYR A 34 -2.17 1.20 -1.46
N VAL A 35 -1.45 0.15 -1.79
CA VAL A 35 -0.12 -0.05 -1.26
C VAL A 35 0.85 0.20 -2.41
N TYR A 36 1.73 1.18 -2.23
CA TYR A 36 2.72 1.51 -3.23
C TYR A 36 4.03 0.85 -2.84
N ASP A 37 4.40 -0.17 -3.57
CA ASP A 37 5.59 -0.94 -3.27
C ASP A 37 6.80 -0.37 -3.98
N ASN A 38 7.86 -0.11 -3.22
CA ASN A 38 9.05 0.45 -3.78
C ASN A 38 10.07 -0.64 -3.99
N ASN A 39 9.72 -1.59 -4.85
CA ASN A 39 10.63 -2.66 -5.24
C ASN A 39 11.04 -3.54 -4.06
N SER A 40 10.07 -3.96 -3.27
CA SER A 40 10.37 -4.85 -2.17
C SER A 40 10.85 -6.20 -2.68
N LYS A 41 11.74 -6.81 -1.94
CA LYS A 41 12.27 -8.09 -2.33
C LYS A 41 11.71 -9.21 -1.48
N ASP A 42 10.85 -8.91 -0.54
CA ASP A 42 10.25 -9.94 0.29
C ASP A 42 8.80 -10.14 -0.17
N ARG A 43 7.98 -10.67 0.69
CA ARG A 43 6.61 -10.99 0.33
C ARG A 43 5.63 -9.86 0.59
N THR A 44 6.11 -8.63 0.70
CA THR A 44 5.26 -7.50 1.00
C THR A 44 4.09 -7.40 0.03
N VAL A 45 4.35 -7.53 -1.27
CA VAL A 45 3.30 -7.39 -2.26
C VAL A 45 2.26 -8.48 -2.12
N GLU A 46 2.71 -9.72 -1.93
CA GLU A 46 1.77 -10.81 -1.81
C GLU A 46 0.89 -10.64 -0.60
N LEU A 47 1.49 -10.26 0.51
CA LEU A 47 0.73 -10.12 1.74
C LEU A 47 -0.22 -8.94 1.68
N ALA A 48 0.17 -7.86 1.00
CA ALA A 48 -0.72 -6.73 0.84
C ALA A 48 -1.94 -7.12 0.02
N LYS A 49 -1.73 -7.90 -1.04
CA LYS A 49 -2.84 -8.33 -1.84
C LYS A 49 -3.76 -9.25 -1.07
N GLU A 50 -3.19 -10.14 -0.28
CA GLU A 50 -4.01 -11.04 0.50
C GLU A 50 -4.82 -10.30 1.55
N ALA A 51 -4.29 -9.21 2.04
CA ALA A 51 -5.00 -8.41 3.02
C ALA A 51 -6.11 -7.56 2.39
N GLY A 52 -6.16 -7.52 1.09
CA GLY A 52 -7.24 -6.80 0.41
C GLY A 52 -6.84 -5.45 -0.16
N ALA A 53 -5.57 -5.16 -0.24
CA ALA A 53 -5.15 -3.88 -0.78
C ALA A 53 -4.90 -3.98 -2.28
N VAL A 54 -4.96 -2.85 -2.94
CA VAL A 54 -4.59 -2.76 -4.34
C VAL A 54 -3.12 -2.39 -4.37
N VAL A 55 -2.30 -3.20 -5.00
CA VAL A 55 -0.87 -2.96 -5.00
C VAL A 55 -0.46 -2.26 -6.28
N ARG A 56 0.32 -1.20 -6.13
CA ARG A 56 0.89 -0.48 -7.24
C ARG A 56 2.40 -0.47 -7.04
N TYR A 57 3.13 -0.32 -8.11
CA TYR A 57 4.57 -0.31 -8.01
C TYR A 57 5.10 1.08 -8.30
N GLU A 58 6.09 1.47 -7.50
CA GLU A 58 6.65 2.79 -7.67
C GLU A 58 8.00 2.65 -8.29
N TYR A 59 8.14 3.00 -9.54
CA TYR A 59 9.41 2.85 -10.20
C TYR A 59 10.16 4.14 -10.34
N MET A 60 9.57 5.25 -9.98
CA MET A 60 10.22 6.47 -10.22
C MET A 60 11.15 6.79 -9.21
N GLN A 61 12.12 6.11 -8.98
CA GLN A 61 12.95 6.39 -8.01
C GLN A 61 13.56 7.59 -8.09
N GLY A 62 13.74 8.37 -7.27
CA GLY A 62 14.52 9.54 -7.26
C GLY A 62 14.23 10.59 -8.15
N LYS A 63 13.37 10.53 -9.00
CA LYS A 63 13.16 11.53 -9.85
C LYS A 63 12.33 12.46 -9.29
N GLY A 64 12.06 12.41 -8.30
CA GLY A 64 11.45 13.38 -7.76
C GLY A 64 10.20 13.71 -8.12
N ASN A 65 9.64 13.67 -8.33
CA ASN A 65 8.62 14.09 -8.79
C ASN A 65 7.53 13.79 -8.15
N VAL A 66 7.28 13.93 -7.63
CA VAL A 66 6.48 13.69 -7.03
C VAL A 66 5.58 14.16 -6.71
N ILE A 67 5.07 14.33 -6.57
CA ILE A 67 4.35 14.69 -6.23
C ILE A 67 3.64 14.94 -5.99
N ARG A 68 3.17 15.19 -5.86
CA ARG A 68 2.48 15.49 -5.61
C ARG A 68 1.79 15.20 -5.35
#